data_65e30e74d95076e75d4ce3bfac4bf1ad
#
_entry.id   65e30e74d95076e75d4ce3bfac4bf1ad
#
_cell.length_a   1.000
_cell.length_b   1.000
_cell.length_c   1.000
_cell.angle_alpha   90.00
_cell.angle_beta   90.00
_cell.angle_gamma   90.00
#
_symmetry.space_group_name_H-M   'P 1'
#
loop_
_entity.id
_entity.type
_entity.pdbx_description
1 polymer ?
#
loop_
_entity_poly.entity_id
_entity_poly.type
_entity_poly.pdbx_seq_one_letter_code
_entity_poly.pdbx_strand_id
1 'polypeptide(L)'
;MDPEFVYFDIDDTLLDHQKAEREALADVRDRYLTIFGTLSVDEIQETYHTINAPLWREYTDGEIGKQTVQQQRFERLLDAVDAPHADATLVARYYMQRYAEHWAFIPGARETFEVVAEEHPVGVMTNGFAEVQEKKLDRFPVLREESEAVVICEEVGVLKPDPAVFDHATEAAGVSHEDVLYVGDSYRSDVKGAEPVGWRVAWFARSGTNGQPTNERGFSFSDWATLRERLV
;
A
#
# COMPACT_ATOMS: atom_id res chain seq x y z
N MET A 1 -26.33 0.01 7.91
CA MET A 1 -26.49 -1.17 7.06
C MET A 1 -25.11 -1.77 6.97
N ASP A 2 -24.97 -3.03 7.31
CA ASP A 2 -23.69 -3.73 7.27
C ASP A 2 -23.20 -3.88 5.82
N PRO A 3 -21.90 -3.90 5.55
CA PRO A 3 -21.39 -4.15 4.21
C PRO A 3 -21.68 -5.60 3.80
N GLU A 4 -22.00 -5.82 2.53
CA GLU A 4 -22.08 -7.19 1.97
C GLU A 4 -20.70 -7.70 1.55
N PHE A 5 -19.73 -6.79 1.35
CA PHE A 5 -18.35 -7.12 1.02
C PHE A 5 -17.38 -6.09 1.59
N VAL A 6 -16.22 -6.53 2.11
CA VAL A 6 -15.18 -5.65 2.65
C VAL A 6 -13.87 -5.83 1.90
N TYR A 7 -13.42 -4.80 1.16
CA TYR A 7 -12.10 -4.78 0.57
C TYR A 7 -11.08 -4.12 1.50
N PHE A 8 -9.87 -4.67 1.53
CA PHE A 8 -8.73 -4.10 2.24
C PHE A 8 -7.61 -3.75 1.26
N ASP A 9 -7.02 -2.57 1.42
CA ASP A 9 -5.71 -2.29 0.85
C ASP A 9 -4.62 -3.03 1.63
N ILE A 10 -3.45 -3.21 1.01
CA ILE A 10 -2.35 -3.99 1.60
C ILE A 10 -1.30 -3.07 2.24
N ASP A 11 -0.69 -2.17 1.45
CA ASP A 11 0.47 -1.39 1.88
C ASP A 11 0.05 -0.20 2.76
N ASP A 12 0.68 -0.07 3.93
CA ASP A 12 0.35 0.90 4.98
C ASP A 12 -1.08 0.79 5.54
N THR A 13 -1.83 -0.22 5.08
CA THR A 13 -3.11 -0.63 5.65
C THR A 13 -2.94 -1.93 6.43
N LEU A 14 -2.85 -3.09 5.78
CA LEU A 14 -2.62 -4.37 6.47
C LEU A 14 -1.14 -4.59 6.80
N LEU A 15 -0.23 -4.31 5.86
CA LEU A 15 1.21 -4.47 6.02
C LEU A 15 1.90 -3.12 6.21
N ASP A 16 2.85 -3.05 7.15
CA ASP A 16 3.61 -1.85 7.49
C ASP A 16 4.70 -1.57 6.45
N HIS A 17 4.29 -0.97 5.31
CA HIS A 17 5.20 -0.63 4.22
C HIS A 17 6.27 0.37 4.66
N GLN A 18 5.88 1.44 5.37
CA GLN A 18 6.82 2.47 5.82
C GLN A 18 7.90 1.92 6.74
N LYS A 19 7.54 1.00 7.64
CA LYS A 19 8.51 0.34 8.50
C LYS A 19 9.44 -0.57 7.69
N ALA A 20 8.88 -1.40 6.80
CA ALA A 20 9.69 -2.30 5.98
C ALA A 20 10.66 -1.54 5.07
N GLU A 21 10.24 -0.41 4.51
CA GLU A 21 11.06 0.50 3.74
C GLU A 21 12.21 1.07 4.58
N ARG A 22 11.88 1.57 5.79
CA ARG A 22 12.88 2.13 6.72
C ARG A 22 13.96 1.11 7.08
N GLU A 23 13.56 -0.10 7.44
CA GLU A 23 14.48 -1.17 7.80
C GLU A 23 15.34 -1.60 6.59
N ALA A 24 14.76 -1.66 5.39
CA ALA A 24 15.51 -1.95 4.17
C ALA A 24 16.53 -0.85 3.82
N LEU A 25 16.18 0.42 4.03
CA LEU A 25 17.11 1.55 3.85
C LEU A 25 18.22 1.53 4.90
N ALA A 26 17.93 1.10 6.13
CA ALA A 26 18.95 0.88 7.15
C ALA A 26 19.95 -0.21 6.72
N ASP A 27 19.48 -1.33 6.19
CA ASP A 27 20.32 -2.39 5.65
C ASP A 27 21.15 -1.91 4.44
N VAL A 28 20.57 -1.10 3.56
CA VAL A 28 21.30 -0.46 2.44
C VAL A 28 22.41 0.43 2.96
N ARG A 29 22.13 1.29 3.95
CA ARG A 29 23.11 2.14 4.60
C ARG A 29 24.28 1.33 5.15
N ASP A 30 23.98 0.28 5.89
CA ASP A 30 24.99 -0.56 6.53
C ASP A 30 25.83 -1.37 5.53
N ARG A 31 25.21 -1.77 4.42
CA ARG A 31 25.89 -2.48 3.32
C ARG A 31 26.81 -1.56 2.50
N TYR A 32 26.40 -0.31 2.31
CA TYR A 32 27.07 0.67 1.46
C TYR A 32 27.57 1.87 2.28
N LEU A 33 28.30 1.61 3.37
CA LEU A 33 28.82 2.63 4.30
C LEU A 33 29.67 3.72 3.63
N THR A 34 30.37 3.41 2.55
CA THR A 34 31.15 4.40 1.79
C THR A 34 30.28 5.42 1.06
N ILE A 35 29.01 5.11 0.83
CA ILE A 35 28.03 5.98 0.17
C ILE A 35 27.14 6.66 1.23
N PHE A 36 26.54 5.87 2.11
CA PHE A 36 25.48 6.33 3.02
C PHE A 36 25.93 6.50 4.48
N GLY A 37 27.17 6.10 4.83
CA GLY A 37 27.58 5.96 6.23
C GLY A 37 27.63 7.25 7.04
N THR A 38 27.65 8.42 6.39
CA THR A 38 27.57 9.73 7.05
C THR A 38 26.14 10.19 7.34
N LEU A 39 25.13 9.53 6.75
CA LEU A 39 23.73 9.87 6.89
C LEU A 39 23.06 8.98 7.94
N SER A 40 22.10 9.52 8.64
CA SER A 40 21.16 8.76 9.46
C SER A 40 20.13 8.05 8.56
N VAL A 41 19.49 7.01 9.09
CA VAL A 41 18.40 6.31 8.36
C VAL A 41 17.24 7.25 8.07
N ASP A 42 16.96 8.19 8.99
CA ASP A 42 15.87 9.17 8.81
C ASP A 42 16.16 10.12 7.63
N GLU A 43 17.40 10.62 7.50
CA GLU A 43 17.81 11.47 6.36
C GLU A 43 17.72 10.70 5.03
N ILE A 44 18.12 9.43 5.02
CA ILE A 44 18.02 8.58 3.81
C ILE A 44 16.55 8.36 3.45
N GLN A 45 15.71 8.04 4.41
CA GLN A 45 14.29 7.79 4.19
C GLN A 45 13.56 9.06 3.72
N GLU A 46 13.82 10.20 4.32
CA GLU A 46 13.25 11.48 3.90
C GLU A 46 13.66 11.82 2.46
N THR A 47 14.95 11.65 2.12
CA THR A 47 15.44 11.83 0.75
C THR A 47 14.76 10.87 -0.21
N TYR A 48 14.66 9.58 0.15
CA TYR A 48 14.01 8.57 -0.66
C TYR A 48 12.52 8.89 -0.87
N HIS A 49 11.77 9.29 0.16
CA HIS A 49 10.38 9.69 0.04
C HIS A 49 10.18 10.88 -0.89
N THR A 50 11.04 11.90 -0.78
CA THR A 50 10.99 13.08 -1.66
C THR A 50 11.15 12.71 -3.14
N ILE A 51 11.88 11.64 -3.43
CA ILE A 51 12.11 11.11 -4.78
C ILE A 51 11.00 10.14 -5.20
N ASN A 52 10.69 9.18 -4.33
CA ASN A 52 9.80 8.05 -4.67
C ASN A 52 8.33 8.46 -4.77
N ALA A 53 7.85 9.36 -3.91
CA ALA A 53 6.44 9.76 -3.90
C ALA A 53 5.98 10.46 -5.21
N PRO A 54 6.76 11.40 -5.82
CA PRO A 54 6.43 11.92 -7.14
C PRO A 54 6.42 10.86 -8.24
N LEU A 55 7.41 9.95 -8.27
CA LEU A 55 7.49 8.87 -9.25
C LEU A 55 6.27 7.94 -9.17
N TRP A 56 5.84 7.58 -7.97
CA TRP A 56 4.62 6.79 -7.77
C TRP A 56 3.36 7.54 -8.22
N ARG A 57 3.31 8.86 -8.02
CA ARG A 57 2.19 9.68 -8.49
C ARG A 57 2.13 9.69 -10.02
N GLU A 58 3.26 9.97 -10.68
CA GLU A 58 3.38 9.95 -12.14
C GLU A 58 3.01 8.56 -12.71
N TYR A 59 3.41 7.49 -12.02
CA TYR A 59 3.04 6.12 -12.40
C TYR A 59 1.54 5.85 -12.25
N THR A 60 0.94 6.24 -11.13
CA THR A 60 -0.51 6.06 -10.90
C THR A 60 -1.35 6.93 -11.84
N ASP A 61 -0.82 8.07 -12.28
CA ASP A 61 -1.46 8.95 -13.27
C ASP A 61 -1.21 8.48 -14.72
N GLY A 62 -0.44 7.39 -14.93
CA GLY A 62 -0.14 6.83 -16.25
C GLY A 62 0.88 7.65 -17.06
N GLU A 63 1.57 8.60 -16.44
CA GLU A 63 2.55 9.47 -17.09
C GLU A 63 3.88 8.76 -17.34
N ILE A 64 4.26 7.83 -16.44
CA ILE A 64 5.47 7.02 -16.57
C ILE A 64 5.17 5.53 -16.37
N GLY A 65 6.03 4.69 -16.93
CA GLY A 65 5.93 3.24 -16.76
C GLY A 65 6.62 2.75 -15.49
N LYS A 66 6.26 1.55 -15.05
CA LYS A 66 6.82 0.81 -13.91
C LYS A 66 8.36 0.78 -13.91
N GLN A 67 8.97 0.47 -15.07
CA GLN A 67 10.43 0.41 -15.19
C GLN A 67 11.09 1.75 -14.84
N THR A 68 10.47 2.86 -15.20
CA THR A 68 10.93 4.21 -14.88
C THR A 68 10.96 4.41 -13.36
N VAL A 69 9.88 4.03 -12.65
CA VAL A 69 9.83 4.11 -11.19
C VAL A 69 10.94 3.25 -10.56
N GLN A 70 11.03 1.99 -10.97
CA GLN A 70 11.99 1.03 -10.42
C GLN A 70 13.44 1.49 -10.58
N GLN A 71 13.77 2.10 -11.72
CA GLN A 71 15.12 2.56 -12.05
C GLN A 71 15.42 3.92 -11.42
N GLN A 72 14.58 4.91 -11.69
CA GLN A 72 14.88 6.30 -11.33
C GLN A 72 14.90 6.57 -9.83
N ARG A 73 14.12 5.84 -9.00
CA ARG A 73 14.13 6.07 -7.57
C ARG A 73 15.51 5.87 -6.93
N PHE A 74 16.31 4.91 -7.40
CA PHE A 74 17.65 4.66 -6.88
C PHE A 74 18.74 5.46 -7.59
N GLU A 75 18.59 5.73 -8.89
CA GLU A 75 19.49 6.66 -9.60
C GLU A 75 19.45 8.04 -8.95
N ARG A 76 18.24 8.59 -8.76
CA ARG A 76 18.04 9.89 -8.13
C ARG A 76 18.46 9.90 -6.64
N LEU A 77 18.29 8.79 -5.90
CA LEU A 77 18.77 8.68 -4.53
C LEU A 77 20.30 8.76 -4.48
N LEU A 78 21.00 8.05 -5.36
CA LEU A 78 22.46 8.09 -5.44
C LEU A 78 22.99 9.46 -5.86
N ASP A 79 22.32 10.12 -6.80
CA ASP A 79 22.63 11.50 -7.18
C ASP A 79 22.47 12.46 -5.99
N ALA A 80 21.39 12.32 -5.22
CA ALA A 80 21.09 13.17 -4.07
C ALA A 80 22.11 13.02 -2.91
N VAL A 81 22.80 11.89 -2.84
CA VAL A 81 23.86 11.63 -1.83
C VAL A 81 25.28 11.75 -2.41
N ASP A 82 25.44 12.48 -3.51
CA ASP A 82 26.73 12.72 -4.20
C ASP A 82 27.47 11.43 -4.63
N ALA A 83 26.75 10.37 -4.97
CA ALA A 83 27.29 9.09 -5.41
C ALA A 83 26.82 8.64 -6.82
N PRO A 84 26.84 9.51 -7.85
CA PRO A 84 26.26 9.21 -9.17
C PRO A 84 26.99 8.09 -9.93
N HIS A 85 28.20 7.70 -9.48
CA HIS A 85 28.97 6.60 -10.09
C HIS A 85 28.69 5.24 -9.45
N ALA A 86 27.88 5.18 -8.39
CA ALA A 86 27.48 3.92 -7.78
C ALA A 86 26.46 3.19 -8.66
N ASP A 87 26.48 1.87 -8.59
CA ASP A 87 25.56 1.04 -9.38
C ASP A 87 24.18 1.02 -8.74
N ALA A 88 23.27 1.85 -9.26
CA ALA A 88 21.89 1.96 -8.81
C ALA A 88 21.12 0.62 -8.89
N THR A 89 21.45 -0.23 -9.88
CA THR A 89 20.82 -1.55 -10.03
C THR A 89 21.20 -2.50 -8.89
N LEU A 90 22.46 -2.47 -8.47
CA LEU A 90 22.91 -3.28 -7.33
C LEU A 90 22.27 -2.80 -6.01
N VAL A 91 22.19 -1.49 -5.80
CA VAL A 91 21.54 -0.90 -4.62
C VAL A 91 20.05 -1.25 -4.61
N ALA A 92 19.36 -1.05 -5.74
CA ALA A 92 17.94 -1.38 -5.89
C ALA A 92 17.64 -2.86 -5.61
N ARG A 93 18.45 -3.76 -6.17
CA ARG A 93 18.29 -5.21 -5.97
C ARG A 93 18.49 -5.59 -4.50
N TYR A 94 19.50 -5.05 -3.85
CA TYR A 94 19.75 -5.30 -2.44
C TYR A 94 18.61 -4.75 -1.57
N TYR A 95 18.16 -3.51 -1.84
CA TYR A 95 17.00 -2.92 -1.17
C TYR A 95 15.77 -3.81 -1.31
N MET A 96 15.41 -4.24 -2.52
CA MET A 96 14.22 -5.08 -2.74
C MET A 96 14.29 -6.42 -2.01
N GLN A 97 15.48 -7.02 -1.93
CA GLN A 97 15.67 -8.23 -1.14
C GLN A 97 15.42 -7.97 0.34
N ARG A 98 16.01 -6.91 0.89
CA ARG A 98 15.86 -6.55 2.33
C ARG A 98 14.44 -6.11 2.63
N TYR A 99 13.82 -5.32 1.76
CA TYR A 99 12.43 -4.90 1.88
C TYR A 99 11.48 -6.11 2.04
N ALA A 100 11.68 -7.15 1.25
CA ALA A 100 10.88 -8.36 1.37
C ALA A 100 11.10 -9.11 2.70
N GLU A 101 12.28 -9.02 3.30
CA GLU A 101 12.58 -9.66 4.60
C GLU A 101 11.88 -8.93 5.77
N HIS A 102 11.62 -7.64 5.63
CA HIS A 102 11.03 -6.78 6.68
C HIS A 102 9.50 -6.64 6.61
N TRP A 103 8.83 -7.28 5.65
CA TRP A 103 7.36 -7.24 5.61
C TRP A 103 6.75 -7.83 6.87
N ALA A 104 5.82 -7.10 7.45
CA ALA A 104 5.08 -7.51 8.64
C ALA A 104 3.70 -6.84 8.66
N PHE A 105 2.74 -7.46 9.31
CA PHE A 105 1.46 -6.82 9.58
C PHE A 105 1.63 -5.60 10.50
N ILE A 106 0.79 -4.60 10.28
CA ILE A 106 0.55 -3.56 11.28
C ILE A 106 -0.06 -4.22 12.52
N PRO A 107 0.37 -3.82 13.74
CA PRO A 107 -0.19 -4.41 14.96
C PRO A 107 -1.72 -4.34 15.00
N GLY A 108 -2.36 -5.48 15.20
CA GLY A 108 -3.82 -5.64 15.21
C GLY A 108 -4.50 -5.82 13.85
N ALA A 109 -3.81 -5.51 12.74
CA ALA A 109 -4.37 -5.62 11.39
C ALA A 109 -4.73 -7.05 11.01
N ARG A 110 -3.80 -7.98 11.23
CA ARG A 110 -4.02 -9.40 10.92
C ARG A 110 -5.23 -9.96 11.66
N GLU A 111 -5.25 -9.80 12.98
CA GLU A 111 -6.35 -10.29 13.83
C GLU A 111 -7.70 -9.70 13.39
N THR A 112 -7.72 -8.40 13.07
CA THR A 112 -8.96 -7.75 12.60
C THR A 112 -9.37 -8.27 11.24
N PHE A 113 -8.44 -8.46 10.30
CA PHE A 113 -8.73 -9.02 8.97
C PHE A 113 -9.36 -10.43 9.10
N GLU A 114 -8.74 -11.32 9.91
CA GLU A 114 -9.23 -12.69 10.14
C GLU A 114 -10.64 -12.68 10.76
N VAL A 115 -10.87 -11.86 11.79
CA VAL A 115 -12.18 -11.77 12.46
C VAL A 115 -13.26 -11.15 11.56
N VAL A 116 -12.91 -10.16 10.72
CA VAL A 116 -13.86 -9.60 9.74
C VAL A 116 -14.19 -10.62 8.66
N ALA A 117 -13.23 -11.46 8.25
CA ALA A 117 -13.46 -12.52 7.27
C ALA A 117 -14.38 -13.64 7.78
N GLU A 118 -14.48 -13.83 9.12
CA GLU A 118 -15.45 -14.77 9.71
C GLU A 118 -16.90 -14.27 9.60
N GLU A 119 -17.12 -12.95 9.54
CA GLU A 119 -18.45 -12.32 9.57
C GLU A 119 -18.88 -11.75 8.21
N HIS A 120 -17.93 -11.43 7.32
CA HIS A 120 -18.18 -10.81 6.01
C HIS A 120 -17.34 -11.46 4.92
N PRO A 121 -17.83 -11.56 3.68
CA PRO A 121 -16.99 -11.78 2.52
C PRO A 121 -15.93 -10.67 2.42
N VAL A 122 -14.66 -11.04 2.29
CA VAL A 122 -13.55 -10.08 2.22
C VAL A 122 -12.75 -10.22 0.93
N GLY A 123 -12.04 -9.17 0.57
CA GLY A 123 -11.07 -9.18 -0.51
C GLY A 123 -9.91 -8.22 -0.25
N VAL A 124 -8.86 -8.35 -1.05
CA VAL A 124 -7.74 -7.40 -1.04
C VAL A 124 -7.64 -6.68 -2.39
N MET A 125 -7.29 -5.39 -2.37
CA MET A 125 -7.14 -4.57 -3.57
C MET A 125 -5.97 -3.60 -3.41
N THR A 126 -4.93 -3.74 -4.26
CA THR A 126 -3.65 -3.04 -4.09
C THR A 126 -3.09 -2.44 -5.37
N ASN A 127 -2.43 -1.25 -5.26
CA ASN A 127 -1.74 -0.55 -6.35
C ASN A 127 -0.27 -0.97 -6.53
N GLY A 128 0.26 -1.84 -5.67
CA GLY A 128 1.66 -2.26 -5.76
C GLY A 128 1.97 -3.03 -7.05
N PHE A 129 3.25 -3.12 -7.40
CA PHE A 129 3.70 -3.91 -8.55
C PHE A 129 3.32 -5.38 -8.37
N ALA A 130 2.76 -6.00 -9.41
CA ALA A 130 2.17 -7.33 -9.34
C ALA A 130 3.15 -8.37 -8.76
N GLU A 131 4.40 -8.41 -9.24
CA GLU A 131 5.41 -9.35 -8.74
C GLU A 131 5.82 -9.14 -7.27
N VAL A 132 5.57 -7.95 -6.73
CA VAL A 132 5.83 -7.65 -5.31
C VAL A 132 4.62 -8.05 -4.48
N GLN A 133 3.41 -7.73 -4.95
CA GLN A 133 2.17 -8.09 -4.26
C GLN A 133 1.96 -9.61 -4.23
N GLU A 134 2.24 -10.32 -5.32
CA GLU A 134 2.23 -11.79 -5.34
C GLU A 134 3.13 -12.39 -4.26
N LYS A 135 4.37 -11.90 -4.14
CA LYS A 135 5.29 -12.35 -3.08
C LYS A 135 4.80 -12.03 -1.66
N LYS A 136 4.08 -10.92 -1.47
CA LYS A 136 3.45 -10.60 -0.18
C LYS A 136 2.33 -11.58 0.13
N LEU A 137 1.47 -11.88 -0.83
CA LEU A 137 0.40 -12.85 -0.70
C LEU A 137 0.94 -14.26 -0.42
N ASP A 138 2.05 -14.66 -1.06
CA ASP A 138 2.73 -15.93 -0.78
C ASP A 138 3.32 -15.98 0.65
N ARG A 139 3.86 -14.86 1.11
CA ARG A 139 4.43 -14.77 2.47
C ARG A 139 3.37 -14.70 3.56
N PHE A 140 2.23 -14.13 3.26
CA PHE A 140 1.10 -13.97 4.16
C PHE A 140 -0.15 -14.63 3.56
N PRO A 141 -0.17 -15.98 3.49
CA PRO A 141 -1.20 -16.72 2.77
C PRO A 141 -2.61 -16.43 3.27
N VAL A 142 -2.79 -16.06 4.53
CA VAL A 142 -4.08 -15.66 5.09
C VAL A 142 -4.78 -14.56 4.26
N LEU A 143 -4.00 -13.63 3.66
CA LEU A 143 -4.57 -12.57 2.81
C LEU A 143 -5.21 -13.12 1.53
N ARG A 144 -4.76 -14.27 1.06
CA ARG A 144 -5.32 -14.95 -0.12
C ARG A 144 -6.36 -15.99 0.28
N GLU A 145 -6.10 -16.76 1.34
CA GLU A 145 -6.92 -17.88 1.77
C GLU A 145 -8.28 -17.42 2.30
N GLU A 146 -8.34 -16.29 3.00
CA GLU A 146 -9.58 -15.71 3.52
C GLU A 146 -10.28 -14.78 2.51
N SER A 147 -9.62 -14.40 1.40
CA SER A 147 -10.20 -13.48 0.42
C SER A 147 -10.98 -14.21 -0.65
N GLU A 148 -12.25 -13.79 -0.89
CA GLU A 148 -13.05 -14.21 -2.03
C GLU A 148 -12.62 -13.51 -3.34
N ALA A 149 -11.99 -12.32 -3.24
CA ALA A 149 -11.46 -11.56 -4.36
C ALA A 149 -10.08 -10.97 -4.04
N VAL A 150 -9.14 -11.14 -4.98
CA VAL A 150 -7.80 -10.55 -4.93
C VAL A 150 -7.62 -9.68 -6.18
N VAL A 151 -7.48 -8.37 -6.00
CA VAL A 151 -7.35 -7.40 -7.08
C VAL A 151 -5.99 -6.72 -6.99
N ILE A 152 -5.05 -7.16 -7.84
CA ILE A 152 -3.80 -6.45 -8.06
C ILE A 152 -4.03 -5.49 -9.23
N CYS A 153 -4.11 -4.19 -8.93
CA CYS A 153 -4.55 -3.18 -9.90
C CYS A 153 -3.69 -3.14 -11.17
N GLU A 154 -2.38 -3.40 -11.06
CA GLU A 154 -1.49 -3.49 -12.21
C GLU A 154 -1.93 -4.60 -13.21
N GLU A 155 -2.47 -5.71 -12.73
CA GLU A 155 -2.96 -6.82 -13.57
C GLU A 155 -4.28 -6.46 -14.27
N VAL A 156 -5.10 -5.64 -13.63
CA VAL A 156 -6.32 -5.08 -14.24
C VAL A 156 -5.97 -4.07 -15.36
N GLY A 157 -4.78 -3.46 -15.28
CA GLY A 157 -4.28 -2.49 -16.23
C GLY A 157 -4.62 -1.03 -15.92
N VAL A 158 -5.29 -0.79 -14.79
CA VAL A 158 -5.58 0.54 -14.23
C VAL A 158 -5.37 0.54 -12.72
N LEU A 159 -4.98 1.69 -12.18
CA LEU A 159 -4.62 1.83 -10.77
C LEU A 159 -5.63 2.70 -10.03
N LYS A 160 -5.80 2.50 -8.72
CA LYS A 160 -6.53 3.46 -7.87
C LYS A 160 -5.86 4.84 -7.99
N PRO A 161 -6.59 5.94 -8.16
CA PRO A 161 -8.03 6.12 -7.96
C PRO A 161 -8.91 6.01 -9.22
N ASP A 162 -8.47 5.37 -10.31
CA ASP A 162 -9.28 5.23 -11.52
C ASP A 162 -10.58 4.46 -11.22
N PRO A 163 -11.77 4.99 -11.55
CA PRO A 163 -13.05 4.32 -11.29
C PRO A 163 -13.14 2.89 -11.85
N ALA A 164 -12.50 2.63 -12.99
CA ALA A 164 -12.57 1.33 -13.66
C ALA A 164 -12.03 0.17 -12.80
N VAL A 165 -11.04 0.42 -11.93
CA VAL A 165 -10.54 -0.63 -11.04
C VAL A 165 -11.52 -0.94 -9.90
N PHE A 166 -12.29 0.06 -9.44
CA PHE A 166 -13.35 -0.14 -8.45
C PHE A 166 -14.56 -0.85 -9.05
N ASP A 167 -14.91 -0.53 -10.31
CA ASP A 167 -15.95 -1.26 -11.06
C ASP A 167 -15.57 -2.72 -11.23
N HIS A 168 -14.32 -3.00 -11.64
CA HIS A 168 -13.79 -4.36 -11.75
C HIS A 168 -13.85 -5.10 -10.40
N ALA A 169 -13.45 -4.47 -9.31
CA ALA A 169 -13.48 -5.06 -7.98
C ALA A 169 -14.93 -5.32 -7.50
N THR A 170 -15.88 -4.42 -7.81
CA THR A 170 -17.30 -4.61 -7.51
C THR A 170 -17.86 -5.83 -8.25
N GLU A 171 -17.51 -5.98 -9.55
CA GLU A 171 -17.90 -7.15 -10.34
C GLU A 171 -17.31 -8.45 -9.77
N ALA A 172 -16.03 -8.42 -9.36
CA ALA A 172 -15.36 -9.56 -8.73
C ALA A 172 -15.99 -9.96 -7.38
N ALA A 173 -16.48 -8.98 -6.60
CA ALA A 173 -17.20 -9.22 -5.35
C ALA A 173 -18.63 -9.71 -5.56
N GLY A 174 -19.23 -9.47 -6.73
CA GLY A 174 -20.61 -9.91 -7.05
C GLY A 174 -21.71 -9.17 -6.30
N VAL A 175 -21.45 -7.96 -5.79
CA VAL A 175 -22.36 -7.10 -5.01
C VAL A 175 -22.62 -5.78 -5.69
N SER A 176 -23.44 -4.91 -5.10
CA SER A 176 -23.62 -3.53 -5.58
C SER A 176 -22.56 -2.60 -5.00
N HIS A 177 -22.23 -1.51 -5.69
CA HIS A 177 -21.23 -0.54 -5.21
C HIS A 177 -21.52 -0.01 -3.80
N GLU A 178 -22.80 0.26 -3.48
CA GLU A 178 -23.24 0.79 -2.18
C GLU A 178 -23.09 -0.21 -1.02
N ASP A 179 -22.89 -1.49 -1.33
CA ASP A 179 -22.74 -2.57 -0.36
C ASP A 179 -21.28 -2.92 -0.08
N VAL A 180 -20.34 -2.28 -0.79
CA VAL A 180 -18.91 -2.43 -0.55
C VAL A 180 -18.41 -1.44 0.50
N LEU A 181 -17.64 -1.93 1.48
CA LEU A 181 -16.79 -1.13 2.36
C LEU A 181 -15.34 -1.30 1.95
N TYR A 182 -14.64 -0.20 1.76
CA TYR A 182 -13.20 -0.20 1.49
C TYR A 182 -12.41 0.27 2.71
N VAL A 183 -11.45 -0.52 3.15
CA VAL A 183 -10.51 -0.20 4.24
C VAL A 183 -9.16 0.12 3.64
N GLY A 184 -8.70 1.37 3.76
CA GLY A 184 -7.43 1.82 3.18
C GLY A 184 -6.86 3.05 3.86
N ASP A 185 -5.56 3.31 3.67
CA ASP A 185 -4.85 4.42 4.31
C ASP A 185 -4.68 5.65 3.40
N SER A 186 -4.66 5.44 2.08
CA SER A 186 -4.38 6.50 1.12
C SER A 186 -5.61 7.36 0.86
N TYR A 187 -5.59 8.61 1.36
CA TYR A 187 -6.69 9.54 1.06
C TYR A 187 -6.88 9.77 -0.46
N ARG A 188 -5.77 9.79 -1.22
CA ARG A 188 -5.82 10.01 -2.68
C ARG A 188 -6.32 8.79 -3.43
N SER A 189 -5.75 7.63 -3.18
CA SER A 189 -6.03 6.42 -3.95
C SER A 189 -7.29 5.72 -3.48
N ASP A 190 -7.50 5.66 -2.16
CA ASP A 190 -8.56 4.85 -1.56
C ASP A 190 -9.81 5.70 -1.33
N VAL A 191 -9.71 6.78 -0.54
CA VAL A 191 -10.89 7.59 -0.21
C VAL A 191 -11.45 8.27 -1.46
N LYS A 192 -10.60 9.03 -2.19
CA LYS A 192 -11.04 9.74 -3.41
C LYS A 192 -11.33 8.84 -4.59
N GLY A 193 -10.85 7.60 -4.57
CA GLY A 193 -11.17 6.61 -5.60
C GLY A 193 -12.50 5.91 -5.33
N ALA A 194 -12.71 5.46 -4.10
CA ALA A 194 -13.87 4.66 -3.72
C ALA A 194 -15.17 5.47 -3.57
N GLU A 195 -15.12 6.67 -2.96
CA GLU A 195 -16.32 7.49 -2.72
C GLU A 195 -17.10 7.87 -3.99
N PRO A 196 -16.45 8.32 -5.10
CA PRO A 196 -17.15 8.70 -6.33
C PRO A 196 -17.91 7.55 -7.00
N VAL A 197 -17.46 6.31 -6.84
CA VAL A 197 -18.14 5.13 -7.38
C VAL A 197 -19.25 4.61 -6.44
N GLY A 198 -19.44 5.22 -5.28
CA GLY A 198 -20.51 4.88 -4.34
C GLY A 198 -20.10 3.91 -3.24
N TRP A 199 -18.85 3.49 -3.17
CA TRP A 199 -18.35 2.67 -2.07
C TRP A 199 -18.32 3.43 -0.74
N ARG A 200 -18.45 2.72 0.36
CA ARG A 200 -18.18 3.25 1.70
C ARG A 200 -16.70 3.11 2.01
N VAL A 201 -16.15 4.01 2.83
CA VAL A 201 -14.73 3.99 3.18
C VAL A 201 -14.54 4.01 4.68
N ALA A 202 -13.78 3.06 5.19
CA ALA A 202 -13.15 3.09 6.50
C ALA A 202 -11.68 3.54 6.30
N TRP A 203 -11.43 4.83 6.51
CA TRP A 203 -10.11 5.39 6.28
C TRP A 203 -9.19 5.15 7.48
N PHE A 204 -8.12 4.36 7.27
CA PHE A 204 -7.08 4.16 8.27
C PHE A 204 -6.18 5.38 8.35
N ALA A 205 -6.55 6.34 9.20
CA ALA A 205 -5.81 7.57 9.42
C ALA A 205 -4.71 7.34 10.47
N ARG A 206 -3.51 6.92 10.05
CA ARG A 206 -2.35 6.88 10.95
C ARG A 206 -2.14 8.25 11.59
N SER A 207 -1.63 8.30 12.82
CA SER A 207 -1.48 9.52 13.64
C SER A 207 -0.86 10.68 12.85
N GLY A 208 -1.53 11.84 12.84
CA GLY A 208 -1.07 13.06 12.18
C GLY A 208 -1.75 13.40 10.86
N THR A 209 -2.62 12.54 10.32
CA THR A 209 -3.42 12.88 9.14
C THR A 209 -4.67 13.65 9.53
N ASN A 210 -4.86 14.82 8.90
CA ASN A 210 -6.09 15.62 9.02
C ASN A 210 -6.97 15.34 7.82
N GLY A 211 -8.19 14.88 8.06
CA GLY A 211 -9.19 14.64 7.03
C GLY A 211 -10.30 13.75 7.57
N GLN A 212 -11.38 13.68 6.84
CA GLN A 212 -12.49 12.75 7.06
C GLN A 212 -12.98 12.28 5.70
N PRO A 213 -13.46 11.03 5.57
CA PRO A 213 -14.24 10.65 4.42
C PRO A 213 -15.36 11.67 4.21
N THR A 214 -15.62 12.04 2.96
CA THR A 214 -16.65 13.03 2.63
C THR A 214 -18.04 12.41 2.55
N ASN A 215 -18.09 11.11 2.36
CA ASN A 215 -19.33 10.33 2.37
C ASN A 215 -19.82 10.15 3.80
N GLU A 216 -21.09 10.51 4.08
CA GLU A 216 -21.72 10.36 5.40
C GLU A 216 -21.74 8.91 5.92
N ARG A 217 -21.54 7.93 5.03
CA ARG A 217 -21.46 6.50 5.35
C ARG A 217 -20.03 6.01 5.63
N GLY A 218 -19.03 6.86 5.37
CA GLY A 218 -17.63 6.59 5.67
C GLY A 218 -17.23 7.05 7.08
N PHE A 219 -16.11 6.56 7.56
CA PHE A 219 -15.51 6.95 8.82
C PHE A 219 -14.00 6.82 8.80
N SER A 220 -13.32 7.51 9.72
CA SER A 220 -11.90 7.31 9.97
C SER A 220 -11.65 6.54 11.26
N PHE A 221 -10.55 5.79 11.29
CA PHE A 221 -10.07 5.10 12.48
C PHE A 221 -8.54 5.16 12.51
N SER A 222 -7.95 5.01 13.69
CA SER A 222 -6.50 5.03 13.89
C SER A 222 -5.95 3.78 14.57
N ASP A 223 -6.82 2.92 15.05
CA ASP A 223 -6.47 1.63 15.63
C ASP A 223 -7.44 0.54 15.16
N TRP A 224 -6.91 -0.66 15.01
CA TRP A 224 -7.62 -1.80 14.43
C TRP A 224 -8.74 -2.35 15.33
N ALA A 225 -8.67 -2.13 16.66
CA ALA A 225 -9.74 -2.55 17.58
C ALA A 225 -11.02 -1.75 17.30
N THR A 226 -10.88 -0.46 17.01
CA THR A 226 -12.02 0.41 16.63
C THR A 226 -12.71 -0.07 15.35
N LEU A 227 -11.94 -0.52 14.33
CA LEU A 227 -12.54 -1.07 13.12
C LEU A 227 -13.28 -2.37 13.41
N ARG A 228 -12.66 -3.29 14.18
CA ARG A 228 -13.27 -4.56 14.57
C ARG A 228 -14.59 -4.35 15.31
N GLU A 229 -14.64 -3.48 16.31
CA GLU A 229 -15.87 -3.19 17.05
C GLU A 229 -17.02 -2.64 16.21
N ARG A 230 -16.70 -2.11 15.02
CA ARG A 230 -17.73 -1.56 14.10
C ARG A 230 -18.23 -2.57 13.08
N LEU A 231 -17.46 -3.60 12.80
CA LEU A 231 -17.78 -4.59 11.75
C LEU A 231 -18.18 -5.95 12.31
N VAL A 232 -17.89 -6.19 13.59
CA VAL A 232 -18.14 -7.43 14.32
C VAL A 232 -18.84 -7.13 15.63
#